data_b05c1905f33ae60ce999d55598cc7a4c
#
_entry.id   b05c1905f33ae60ce999d55598cc7a4c
#
_cell.length_a   1.000
_cell.length_b   1.000
_cell.length_c   1.000
_cell.angle_alpha   90.00
_cell.angle_beta   90.00
_cell.angle_gamma   90.00
#
_symmetry.space_group_name_H-M   'P 1'
#
loop_
_entity.id
_entity.type
_entity.pdbx_description
1 polymer ?
#
loop_
_entity_poly.entity_id
_entity_poly.type
_entity_poly.pdbx_seq_one_letter_code
_entity_poly.pdbx_strand_id
1 'polypeptide(L)'
;MRKIHRLAAVASLAALTGVVGACSSSQAPATGGQASAPASESSAPSSETTTPSNAGGVTKTTDIFGPACNQVPKEGPGSAAGMVDSPVATAASNNPLLTTLTKAVIAANLGDTLNSAPALTVFAPADPAFQALEAQHPGILKELTTAPDVASPNSKLAKILTYHMVGKRYDAAGIVQAGELDSLEGAKIKIGGTAEAPTVNGAPVLCGNIPTKNATVFVIGQVLSLPPS
;
A
#
# COMPACT_ATOMS: atom_id res chain seq x y z
N MET A 1 14.26 24.62 -40.22
CA MET A 1 15.61 24.21 -40.66
C MET A 1 16.20 23.29 -39.60
N ARG A 2 16.29 22.00 -39.95
CA ARG A 2 17.39 21.04 -39.76
C ARG A 2 18.05 21.06 -38.37
N LYS A 3 18.20 19.96 -37.62
CA LYS A 3 18.90 18.71 -38.01
C LYS A 3 18.43 17.52 -37.15
N ILE A 4 18.20 16.44 -37.85
CA ILE A 4 18.12 15.07 -37.41
C ILE A 4 19.53 14.55 -37.13
N HIS A 5 19.77 13.86 -36.01
CA HIS A 5 20.91 12.95 -35.87
C HIS A 5 20.40 11.59 -35.37
N ARG A 6 20.50 10.67 -36.32
CA ARG A 6 20.44 9.20 -36.14
C ARG A 6 21.83 8.67 -35.77
N LEU A 7 21.83 7.44 -35.29
CA LEU A 7 22.93 6.45 -35.18
C LEU A 7 23.19 6.06 -33.70
N ALA A 8 23.38 4.81 -33.30
CA ALA A 8 23.44 3.50 -33.97
C ALA A 8 23.30 2.42 -32.90
N ALA A 9 22.85 1.26 -33.33
CA ALA A 9 22.79 0.00 -32.60
C ALA A 9 24.17 -0.56 -32.26
N VAL A 10 24.30 -1.23 -31.11
CA VAL A 10 25.28 -2.32 -30.95
C VAL A 10 24.61 -3.46 -30.19
N ALA A 11 24.49 -4.57 -30.87
CA ALA A 11 24.14 -5.87 -30.31
C ALA A 11 25.43 -6.48 -29.72
N SER A 12 25.29 -7.18 -28.59
CA SER A 12 26.27 -8.18 -28.15
C SER A 12 25.56 -9.33 -27.48
N LEU A 13 25.52 -10.43 -28.22
CA LEU A 13 25.27 -11.79 -27.72
C LEU A 13 26.47 -12.25 -26.88
N ALA A 14 26.23 -12.88 -25.75
CA ALA A 14 27.11 -13.90 -25.19
C ALA A 14 26.28 -14.99 -24.54
N ALA A 15 26.22 -16.12 -25.16
CA ALA A 15 25.79 -17.41 -24.63
C ALA A 15 26.94 -18.03 -23.84
N LEU A 16 26.66 -18.64 -22.69
CA LEU A 16 27.52 -19.66 -22.11
C LEU A 16 26.68 -20.71 -21.37
N THR A 17 26.85 -21.89 -21.85
CA THR A 17 26.34 -23.20 -21.55
C THR A 17 26.91 -23.84 -20.26
N GLY A 18 26.08 -24.70 -19.63
CA GLY A 18 26.57 -25.94 -18.94
C GLY A 18 26.70 -25.80 -17.43
N VAL A 19 26.14 -26.66 -16.64
CA VAL A 19 26.52 -28.04 -16.34
C VAL A 19 25.41 -28.72 -15.55
N VAL A 20 25.09 -29.92 -16.01
CA VAL A 20 24.26 -30.96 -15.37
C VAL A 20 25.06 -31.59 -14.21
N GLY A 21 24.42 -31.82 -13.08
CA GLY A 21 24.94 -32.66 -12.00
C GLY A 21 23.80 -33.43 -11.34
N ALA A 22 23.60 -34.64 -11.83
CA ALA A 22 22.75 -35.66 -11.25
C ALA A 22 23.56 -36.56 -10.30
N CYS A 23 22.86 -37.26 -9.42
CA CYS A 23 23.21 -38.42 -8.60
C CYS A 23 22.98 -38.17 -7.11
N SER A 24 22.37 -39.04 -6.32
CA SER A 24 21.95 -40.41 -6.46
C SER A 24 21.21 -40.82 -5.18
N SER A 25 20.31 -41.73 -5.36
CA SER A 25 19.56 -42.58 -4.46
C SER A 25 20.35 -43.23 -3.29
N SER A 26 19.66 -43.51 -2.19
CA SER A 26 19.64 -44.78 -1.43
C SER A 26 18.68 -44.65 -0.26
N GLN A 27 17.53 -45.20 -0.27
CA GLN A 27 17.04 -46.51 0.14
C GLN A 27 17.12 -46.79 1.66
N ALA A 28 15.93 -47.01 2.21
CA ALA A 28 15.60 -47.54 3.55
C ALA A 28 16.08 -49.03 3.70
N PRO A 29 15.92 -49.77 4.84
CA PRO A 29 14.63 -49.97 5.51
C PRO A 29 14.63 -50.21 7.05
N ALA A 30 13.43 -50.07 7.63
CA ALA A 30 12.65 -50.91 8.57
C ALA A 30 13.25 -51.44 9.88
N THR A 31 12.50 -51.25 10.94
CA THR A 31 11.78 -52.14 11.85
C THR A 31 11.69 -51.47 13.22
N GLY A 32 10.50 -51.23 13.77
CA GLY A 32 9.70 -52.16 14.50
C GLY A 32 9.62 -51.75 15.97
N GLY A 33 8.46 -51.50 16.52
CA GLY A 33 8.31 -51.35 17.96
C GLY A 33 7.04 -50.58 18.38
N GLN A 34 6.01 -51.36 18.59
CA GLN A 34 4.68 -51.08 19.08
C GLN A 34 4.68 -50.88 20.60
N ALA A 35 3.94 -49.90 21.13
CA ALA A 35 2.97 -50.10 22.20
C ALA A 35 2.50 -48.78 22.89
N SER A 36 1.21 -48.62 22.86
CA SER A 36 0.31 -48.18 23.93
C SER A 36 0.27 -46.71 24.37
N ALA A 37 -0.86 -46.07 24.03
CA ALA A 37 -1.49 -44.98 24.77
C ALA A 37 -1.92 -45.41 26.20
N PRO A 38 -2.36 -44.54 27.13
CA PRO A 38 -3.41 -43.54 26.85
C PRO A 38 -3.29 -42.20 27.59
N ALA A 39 -4.05 -41.22 27.03
CA ALA A 39 -4.87 -40.17 27.65
C ALA A 39 -4.37 -39.35 28.85
N SER A 40 -4.36 -38.05 28.70
CA SER A 40 -5.20 -37.14 29.46
C SER A 40 -5.14 -35.72 28.93
N GLU A 41 -6.32 -35.19 28.70
CA GLU A 41 -6.66 -33.82 28.37
C GLU A 41 -5.97 -32.78 29.26
N SER A 42 -5.51 -31.68 28.65
CA SER A 42 -5.69 -30.37 29.24
C SER A 42 -5.68 -29.34 28.13
N SER A 43 -6.88 -28.94 27.76
CA SER A 43 -7.15 -27.81 26.89
C SER A 43 -6.71 -26.54 27.58
N ALA A 44 -5.64 -25.93 27.08
CA ALA A 44 -5.36 -24.52 27.31
C ALA A 44 -5.55 -23.80 25.96
N PRO A 45 -6.31 -22.71 25.90
CA PRO A 45 -6.40 -21.95 24.67
C PRO A 45 -5.04 -21.31 24.37
N SER A 46 -4.35 -21.86 23.41
CA SER A 46 -3.21 -21.19 22.79
C SER A 46 -3.72 -19.88 22.18
N SER A 47 -3.40 -18.79 22.82
CA SER A 47 -3.41 -17.48 22.18
C SER A 47 -2.39 -17.57 21.03
N GLU A 48 -2.89 -17.91 19.84
CA GLU A 48 -2.12 -17.73 18.62
C GLU A 48 -1.88 -16.23 18.44
N THR A 49 -0.76 -15.79 18.90
CA THR A 49 -0.11 -14.58 18.40
C THR A 49 0.28 -14.87 16.96
N THR A 50 -0.65 -14.78 16.06
CA THR A 50 -0.38 -14.74 14.63
C THR A 50 0.32 -13.43 14.34
N THR A 51 1.62 -13.49 14.30
CA THR A 51 2.45 -12.50 13.62
C THR A 51 2.40 -12.84 12.13
N PRO A 52 1.63 -12.16 11.29
CA PRO A 52 1.73 -12.29 9.86
C PRO A 52 2.85 -11.40 9.37
N SER A 53 4.09 -11.87 9.44
CA SER A 53 5.16 -11.30 8.65
C SER A 53 4.93 -11.68 7.19
N ASN A 54 4.10 -10.91 6.50
CA ASN A 54 4.03 -10.96 5.05
C ASN A 54 5.29 -10.30 4.47
N ALA A 55 6.29 -11.11 4.17
CA ALA A 55 7.45 -10.66 3.43
C ALA A 55 7.01 -10.10 2.07
N GLY A 56 6.91 -8.75 1.99
CA GLY A 56 6.52 -8.04 0.80
C GLY A 56 5.29 -7.12 0.93
N GLY A 57 4.66 -7.03 2.12
CA GLY A 57 3.53 -6.11 2.38
C GLY A 57 2.26 -6.38 1.56
N VAL A 58 2.15 -7.55 0.94
CA VAL A 58 0.95 -7.97 0.21
C VAL A 58 -0.10 -8.43 1.21
N THR A 59 -1.24 -7.74 1.24
CA THR A 59 -2.35 -8.02 2.14
C THR A 59 -3.47 -8.76 1.44
N LYS A 60 -4.29 -9.45 2.22
CA LYS A 60 -5.54 -10.10 1.79
C LYS A 60 -6.74 -9.34 2.33
N THR A 61 -7.91 -9.60 1.81
CA THR A 61 -9.16 -9.01 2.33
C THR A 61 -9.46 -9.41 3.77
N THR A 62 -8.90 -10.54 4.23
CA THR A 62 -8.99 -11.01 5.63
C THR A 62 -8.11 -10.22 6.59
N ASP A 63 -7.11 -9.51 6.09
CA ASP A 63 -6.13 -8.77 6.89
C ASP A 63 -6.57 -7.31 7.14
N ILE A 64 -7.72 -6.93 6.58
CA ILE A 64 -8.29 -5.58 6.71
C ILE A 64 -8.75 -5.36 8.16
N PHE A 65 -8.37 -4.24 8.73
CA PHE A 65 -8.68 -3.88 10.11
C PHE A 65 -9.02 -2.39 10.24
N GLY A 66 -9.67 -2.04 11.32
CA GLY A 66 -9.97 -0.66 11.71
C GLY A 66 -11.45 -0.35 11.84
N PRO A 67 -11.79 0.71 12.58
CA PRO A 67 -13.16 1.02 12.97
C PRO A 67 -14.08 1.46 11.83
N ALA A 68 -13.50 2.03 10.75
CA ALA A 68 -14.28 2.51 9.61
C ALA A 68 -14.30 1.52 8.42
N CYS A 69 -13.73 0.31 8.56
CA CYS A 69 -13.76 -0.68 7.48
C CYS A 69 -15.19 -1.18 7.16
N ASN A 70 -16.12 -1.04 8.10
CA ASN A 70 -17.53 -1.32 7.87
C ASN A 70 -18.22 -0.34 6.91
N GLN A 71 -17.61 0.82 6.66
CA GLN A 71 -18.07 1.82 5.68
C GLN A 71 -17.58 1.52 4.26
N VAL A 72 -16.56 0.65 4.12
CA VAL A 72 -16.15 0.16 2.80
C VAL A 72 -17.28 -0.73 2.26
N PRO A 73 -17.70 -0.55 1.01
CA PRO A 73 -18.72 -1.39 0.41
C PRO A 73 -18.38 -2.87 0.52
N LYS A 74 -19.37 -3.71 0.82
CA LYS A 74 -19.17 -5.16 0.91
C LYS A 74 -19.14 -5.84 -0.46
N GLU A 75 -19.74 -5.20 -1.46
CA GLU A 75 -19.87 -5.71 -2.83
C GLU A 75 -19.55 -4.61 -3.86
N GLY A 76 -19.29 -5.03 -5.10
CA GLY A 76 -19.00 -4.14 -6.21
C GLY A 76 -17.53 -3.70 -6.28
N PRO A 77 -17.16 -2.89 -7.30
CA PRO A 77 -15.78 -2.52 -7.59
C PRO A 77 -15.11 -1.66 -6.49
N GLY A 78 -15.90 -0.99 -5.65
CA GLY A 78 -15.40 -0.23 -4.48
C GLY A 78 -15.28 -1.06 -3.20
N SER A 79 -15.67 -2.33 -3.22
CA SER A 79 -15.49 -3.23 -2.09
C SER A 79 -14.03 -3.67 -1.94
N ALA A 80 -13.67 -4.15 -0.77
CA ALA A 80 -12.33 -4.69 -0.55
C ALA A 80 -11.97 -5.81 -1.55
N ALA A 81 -12.91 -6.69 -1.86
CA ALA A 81 -12.72 -7.75 -2.86
C ALA A 81 -12.61 -7.20 -4.29
N GLY A 82 -13.43 -6.20 -4.66
CA GLY A 82 -13.40 -5.59 -5.98
C GLY A 82 -12.15 -4.74 -6.24
N MET A 83 -11.50 -4.26 -5.19
CA MET A 83 -10.26 -3.48 -5.31
C MET A 83 -9.00 -4.32 -5.53
N VAL A 84 -8.99 -5.60 -5.13
CA VAL A 84 -7.80 -6.49 -5.20
C VAL A 84 -7.20 -6.55 -6.60
N ASP A 85 -8.03 -6.69 -7.63
CA ASP A 85 -7.60 -6.85 -9.02
C ASP A 85 -7.43 -5.51 -9.75
N SER A 86 -7.77 -4.41 -9.11
CA SER A 86 -7.70 -3.07 -9.68
C SER A 86 -6.44 -2.33 -9.25
N PRO A 87 -5.76 -1.60 -10.15
CA PRO A 87 -4.70 -0.67 -9.77
C PRO A 87 -5.23 0.39 -8.80
N VAL A 88 -4.34 0.93 -7.96
CA VAL A 88 -4.74 1.72 -6.78
C VAL A 88 -5.58 2.95 -7.11
N ALA A 89 -5.27 3.71 -8.16
CA ALA A 89 -6.07 4.89 -8.52
C ALA A 89 -7.45 4.49 -9.03
N THR A 90 -7.56 3.40 -9.80
CA THR A 90 -8.82 2.83 -10.25
C THR A 90 -9.64 2.29 -9.07
N ALA A 91 -8.99 1.57 -8.15
CA ALA A 91 -9.63 1.07 -6.93
C ALA A 91 -10.18 2.22 -6.07
N ALA A 92 -9.39 3.27 -5.86
CA ALA A 92 -9.78 4.46 -5.08
C ALA A 92 -10.97 5.18 -5.72
N SER A 93 -11.04 5.28 -7.07
CA SER A 93 -12.14 5.95 -7.77
C SER A 93 -13.50 5.27 -7.60
N ASN A 94 -13.49 3.98 -7.30
CA ASN A 94 -14.70 3.20 -7.04
C ASN A 94 -15.12 3.20 -5.56
N ASN A 95 -14.29 3.76 -4.67
CA ASN A 95 -14.57 3.75 -3.24
C ASN A 95 -15.26 5.06 -2.82
N PRO A 96 -16.48 5.01 -2.28
CA PRO A 96 -17.24 6.20 -1.89
C PRO A 96 -16.64 7.00 -0.74
N LEU A 97 -15.70 6.44 0.01
CA LEU A 97 -15.00 7.13 1.11
C LEU A 97 -13.86 8.03 0.62
N LEU A 98 -13.46 7.91 -0.65
CA LEU A 98 -12.27 8.54 -1.23
C LEU A 98 -12.60 9.46 -2.41
N THR A 99 -13.84 10.00 -2.46
CA THR A 99 -14.30 10.78 -3.61
C THR A 99 -13.51 12.09 -3.78
N THR A 100 -13.18 12.76 -2.69
CA THR A 100 -12.39 13.99 -2.70
C THR A 100 -10.93 13.70 -3.08
N LEU A 101 -10.34 12.62 -2.54
CA LEU A 101 -9.00 12.18 -2.92
C LEU A 101 -8.90 11.87 -4.41
N THR A 102 -9.88 11.14 -4.95
CA THR A 102 -9.93 10.80 -6.37
C THR A 102 -9.96 12.05 -7.26
N LYS A 103 -10.78 13.04 -6.91
CA LYS A 103 -10.80 14.33 -7.63
C LYS A 103 -9.44 15.03 -7.60
N ALA A 104 -8.76 15.01 -6.44
CA ALA A 104 -7.43 15.60 -6.29
C ALA A 104 -6.37 14.86 -7.14
N VAL A 105 -6.41 13.52 -7.17
CA VAL A 105 -5.51 12.70 -8.00
C VAL A 105 -5.72 12.97 -9.50
N ILE A 106 -6.97 13.09 -9.94
CA ILE A 106 -7.30 13.43 -11.32
C ILE A 106 -6.82 14.85 -11.66
N ALA A 107 -7.07 15.83 -10.79
CA ALA A 107 -6.63 17.21 -10.99
C ALA A 107 -5.10 17.34 -11.10
N ALA A 108 -4.36 16.55 -10.29
CA ALA A 108 -2.91 16.49 -10.32
C ALA A 108 -2.34 15.64 -11.47
N ASN A 109 -3.18 15.00 -12.29
CA ASN A 109 -2.80 14.08 -13.37
C ASN A 109 -1.89 12.92 -12.90
N LEU A 110 -2.11 12.42 -11.69
CA LEU A 110 -1.31 11.34 -11.08
C LEU A 110 -1.91 9.93 -11.26
N GLY A 111 -3.10 9.81 -11.87
CA GLY A 111 -3.80 8.54 -12.02
C GLY A 111 -2.98 7.45 -12.70
N ASP A 112 -2.38 7.76 -13.85
CA ASP A 112 -1.58 6.81 -14.62
C ASP A 112 -0.26 6.46 -13.89
N THR A 113 0.37 7.44 -13.26
CA THR A 113 1.57 7.23 -12.46
C THR A 113 1.31 6.25 -11.32
N LEU A 114 0.19 6.40 -10.62
CA LEU A 114 -0.20 5.53 -9.52
C LEU A 114 -0.58 4.12 -10.00
N ASN A 115 -1.25 4.02 -11.13
CA ASN A 115 -1.67 2.74 -11.68
C ASN A 115 -0.50 1.93 -12.26
N SER A 116 0.55 2.60 -12.74
CA SER A 116 1.74 1.96 -13.33
C SER A 116 2.85 1.67 -12.32
N ALA A 117 2.79 2.23 -11.12
CA ALA A 117 3.77 1.97 -10.09
C ALA A 117 3.78 0.48 -9.69
N PRO A 118 4.96 -0.16 -9.55
CA PRO A 118 5.06 -1.60 -9.30
C PRO A 118 4.62 -2.00 -7.89
N ALA A 119 4.84 -1.13 -6.91
CA ALA A 119 4.51 -1.37 -5.50
C ALA A 119 4.36 -0.06 -4.76
N LEU A 120 3.25 0.11 -4.04
CA LEU A 120 2.97 1.31 -3.25
C LEU A 120 2.37 0.97 -1.88
N THR A 121 2.61 1.84 -0.91
CA THR A 121 1.76 2.03 0.26
C THR A 121 1.12 3.40 0.14
N VAL A 122 -0.19 3.46 0.23
CA VAL A 122 -0.97 4.70 0.07
C VAL A 122 -1.71 5.01 1.36
N PHE A 123 -1.41 6.15 1.95
CA PHE A 123 -2.16 6.72 3.07
C PHE A 123 -3.26 7.62 2.51
N ALA A 124 -4.47 7.10 2.39
CA ALA A 124 -5.60 7.73 1.74
C ALA A 124 -6.46 8.51 2.75
N PRO A 125 -6.46 9.84 2.77
CA PRO A 125 -7.37 10.61 3.61
C PRO A 125 -8.82 10.33 3.20
N ALA A 126 -9.66 10.01 4.17
CA ALA A 126 -11.10 9.87 3.93
C ALA A 126 -11.76 11.23 3.68
N ASP A 127 -12.94 11.24 3.04
CA ASP A 127 -13.67 12.48 2.76
C ASP A 127 -13.88 13.37 4.01
N PRO A 128 -14.18 12.84 5.22
CA PRO A 128 -14.22 13.65 6.44
C PRO A 128 -12.90 14.35 6.79
N ALA A 129 -11.74 13.77 6.44
CA ALA A 129 -10.43 14.38 6.66
C ALA A 129 -10.25 15.65 5.80
N PHE A 130 -10.75 15.64 4.58
CA PHE A 130 -10.77 16.83 3.72
C PHE A 130 -11.76 17.88 4.19
N GLN A 131 -12.92 17.47 4.73
CA GLN A 131 -13.88 18.39 5.33
C GLN A 131 -13.27 19.10 6.57
N ALA A 132 -12.53 18.38 7.41
CA ALA A 132 -11.81 18.95 8.54
C ALA A 132 -10.71 19.91 8.08
N LEU A 133 -9.98 19.60 7.02
CA LEU A 133 -8.99 20.49 6.43
C LEU A 133 -9.64 21.77 5.89
N GLU A 134 -10.75 21.64 5.18
CA GLU A 134 -11.50 22.80 4.64
C GLU A 134 -12.07 23.69 5.75
N ALA A 135 -12.50 23.09 6.88
CA ALA A 135 -12.98 23.84 8.04
C ALA A 135 -11.86 24.66 8.71
N GLN A 136 -10.62 24.14 8.71
CA GLN A 136 -9.44 24.84 9.25
C GLN A 136 -8.88 25.88 8.28
N HIS A 137 -8.98 25.62 6.99
CA HIS A 137 -8.46 26.44 5.90
C HIS A 137 -9.51 26.59 4.79
N PRO A 138 -10.50 27.49 4.97
CA PRO A 138 -11.58 27.65 4.02
C PRO A 138 -11.07 28.03 2.62
N GLY A 139 -11.53 27.26 1.62
CA GLY A 139 -11.13 27.44 0.22
C GLY A 139 -9.86 26.71 -0.21
N ILE A 140 -9.17 26.01 0.70
CA ILE A 140 -7.90 25.31 0.40
C ILE A 140 -8.06 24.24 -0.68
N LEU A 141 -9.15 23.47 -0.66
CA LEU A 141 -9.38 22.42 -1.67
C LEU A 141 -9.56 23.03 -3.05
N LYS A 142 -10.30 24.16 -3.14
CA LYS A 142 -10.47 24.89 -4.39
C LYS A 142 -9.12 25.44 -4.87
N GLU A 143 -8.36 26.10 -3.99
CA GLU A 143 -7.02 26.63 -4.32
C GLU A 143 -6.14 25.53 -4.89
N LEU A 144 -6.03 24.39 -4.22
CA LEU A 144 -5.18 23.28 -4.62
C LEU A 144 -5.62 22.64 -5.95
N THR A 145 -6.92 22.55 -6.21
CA THR A 145 -7.46 21.84 -7.40
C THR A 145 -7.66 22.74 -8.62
N THR A 146 -7.64 24.07 -8.46
CA THR A 146 -7.81 25.03 -9.55
C THR A 146 -6.55 25.86 -9.83
N ALA A 147 -5.42 25.55 -9.16
CA ALA A 147 -4.15 26.21 -9.43
C ALA A 147 -3.76 26.05 -10.92
N PRO A 148 -3.18 27.07 -11.56
CA PRO A 148 -2.82 27.01 -12.99
C PRO A 148 -1.78 25.93 -13.30
N ASP A 149 -0.99 25.52 -12.30
CA ASP A 149 0.02 24.48 -12.38
C ASP A 149 -0.41 23.13 -11.78
N VAL A 150 -1.70 22.95 -11.48
CA VAL A 150 -2.24 21.80 -10.74
C VAL A 150 -1.80 20.44 -11.30
N ALA A 151 -1.72 20.30 -12.61
CA ALA A 151 -1.27 19.07 -13.29
C ALA A 151 0.26 18.93 -13.36
N SER A 152 1.02 19.92 -12.84
CA SER A 152 2.47 19.83 -12.78
C SER A 152 2.92 18.87 -11.67
N PRO A 153 3.97 18.04 -11.90
CA PRO A 153 4.52 17.17 -10.85
C PRO A 153 5.11 17.95 -9.66
N ASN A 154 5.42 19.24 -9.86
CA ASN A 154 5.94 20.12 -8.83
C ASN A 154 4.87 20.99 -8.15
N SER A 155 3.60 20.84 -8.53
CA SER A 155 2.50 21.58 -7.93
C SER A 155 2.37 21.27 -6.44
N LYS A 156 1.82 22.22 -5.68
CA LYS A 156 1.54 22.00 -4.24
C LYS A 156 0.65 20.78 -4.01
N LEU A 157 -0.35 20.57 -4.88
CA LEU A 157 -1.23 19.41 -4.81
C LEU A 157 -0.45 18.10 -5.07
N ALA A 158 0.37 18.05 -6.13
CA ALA A 158 1.16 16.87 -6.44
C ALA A 158 2.12 16.50 -5.29
N LYS A 159 2.79 17.49 -4.70
CA LYS A 159 3.66 17.28 -3.52
C LYS A 159 2.88 16.74 -2.32
N ILE A 160 1.73 17.30 -2.01
CA ILE A 160 0.88 16.78 -0.93
C ILE A 160 0.47 15.32 -1.24
N LEU A 161 0.02 15.03 -2.45
CA LEU A 161 -0.39 13.67 -2.82
C LEU A 161 0.78 12.68 -2.79
N THR A 162 1.95 13.03 -3.31
CA THR A 162 3.14 12.18 -3.28
C THR A 162 3.71 12.01 -1.87
N TYR A 163 3.48 12.98 -0.97
CA TYR A 163 3.78 12.83 0.44
C TYR A 163 2.92 11.76 1.13
N HIS A 164 1.71 11.49 0.65
CA HIS A 164 0.83 10.43 1.16
C HIS A 164 1.18 9.03 0.63
N MET A 165 2.28 8.89 -0.12
CA MET A 165 2.62 7.67 -0.82
C MET A 165 4.05 7.25 -0.53
N VAL A 166 4.26 5.94 -0.41
CA VAL A 166 5.57 5.30 -0.21
C VAL A 166 5.81 4.33 -1.35
N GLY A 167 6.98 4.42 -1.98
CA GLY A 167 7.39 3.61 -3.14
C GLY A 167 7.71 2.15 -2.83
N LYS A 168 7.18 1.62 -1.73
CA LYS A 168 7.31 0.24 -1.30
C LYS A 168 6.00 -0.22 -0.69
N ARG A 169 5.68 -1.50 -0.84
CA ARG A 169 4.47 -2.08 -0.27
C ARG A 169 4.73 -2.56 1.15
N TYR A 170 3.89 -2.12 2.08
CA TYR A 170 3.92 -2.52 3.49
C TYR A 170 2.51 -2.92 3.94
N ASP A 171 2.44 -3.87 4.85
CA ASP A 171 1.28 -4.13 5.69
C ASP A 171 1.35 -3.33 7.01
N ALA A 172 0.34 -3.44 7.86
CA ALA A 172 0.28 -2.71 9.12
C ALA A 172 1.45 -3.04 10.06
N ALA A 173 1.85 -4.30 10.15
CA ALA A 173 3.00 -4.70 10.95
C ALA A 173 4.29 -4.11 10.39
N GLY A 174 4.44 -4.13 9.06
CA GLY A 174 5.60 -3.60 8.36
C GLY A 174 5.76 -2.09 8.51
N ILE A 175 4.67 -1.30 8.44
CA ILE A 175 4.75 0.16 8.67
C ILE A 175 5.15 0.47 10.11
N VAL A 176 4.56 -0.23 11.09
CA VAL A 176 4.86 -0.02 12.52
C VAL A 176 6.29 -0.45 12.85
N GLN A 177 6.75 -1.57 12.31
CA GLN A 177 8.13 -2.03 12.49
C GLN A 177 9.15 -1.05 11.89
N ALA A 178 8.83 -0.43 10.75
CA ALA A 178 9.70 0.57 10.13
C ALA A 178 9.77 1.86 10.95
N GLY A 179 8.70 2.24 11.67
CA GLY A 179 8.62 3.43 12.52
C GLY A 179 8.68 4.75 11.76
N GLU A 180 9.38 4.79 10.63
CA GLU A 180 9.51 5.93 9.74
C GLU A 180 9.65 5.47 8.29
N LEU A 181 8.96 6.13 7.37
CA LEU A 181 8.93 5.77 5.96
C LEU A 181 9.30 6.97 5.09
N ASP A 182 9.99 6.70 3.98
CA ASP A 182 10.27 7.72 2.96
C ASP A 182 9.09 7.85 2.01
N SER A 183 8.49 9.04 1.95
CA SER A 183 7.45 9.34 0.97
C SER A 183 8.02 9.48 -0.44
N LEU A 184 7.15 9.41 -1.46
CA LEU A 184 7.57 9.69 -2.85
C LEU A 184 7.93 11.16 -3.08
N GLU A 185 7.50 12.05 -2.19
CA GLU A 185 7.90 13.47 -2.20
C GLU A 185 9.32 13.65 -1.65
N GLY A 186 9.82 12.71 -0.84
CA GLY A 186 11.14 12.70 -0.23
C GLY A 186 11.16 13.02 1.26
N ALA A 187 10.08 13.53 1.81
CA ALA A 187 9.99 13.80 3.24
C ALA A 187 9.59 12.54 4.02
N LYS A 188 9.99 12.49 5.30
CA LYS A 188 9.71 11.37 6.20
C LYS A 188 8.28 11.38 6.72
N ILE A 189 7.69 10.21 6.82
CA ILE A 189 6.40 9.95 7.45
C ILE A 189 6.65 9.14 8.72
N LYS A 190 6.25 9.68 9.87
CA LYS A 190 6.38 8.98 11.15
C LYS A 190 5.20 8.05 11.37
N ILE A 191 5.51 6.82 11.73
CA ILE A 191 4.52 5.80 12.08
C ILE A 191 4.57 5.57 13.59
N GLY A 192 3.40 5.54 14.21
CA GLY A 192 3.24 5.25 15.62
C GLY A 192 2.11 4.24 15.85
N GLY A 193 1.82 3.95 17.12
CA GLY A 193 0.77 3.01 17.50
C GLY A 193 1.19 1.54 17.39
N THR A 194 0.22 0.66 17.22
CA THR A 194 0.40 -0.79 17.05
C THR A 194 -0.09 -1.24 15.68
N ALA A 195 0.15 -2.49 15.30
CA ALA A 195 -0.32 -3.03 14.02
C ALA A 195 -1.85 -3.01 13.89
N GLU A 196 -2.57 -3.11 15.01
CA GLU A 196 -4.05 -3.07 15.08
C GLU A 196 -4.59 -1.64 15.10
N ALA A 197 -3.79 -0.67 15.52
CA ALA A 197 -4.15 0.74 15.63
C ALA A 197 -2.96 1.66 15.30
N PRO A 198 -2.46 1.61 14.06
CA PRO A 198 -1.32 2.47 13.67
C PRO A 198 -1.77 3.93 13.48
N THR A 199 -0.80 4.82 13.67
CA THR A 199 -0.95 6.24 13.37
C THR A 199 0.10 6.69 12.37
N VAL A 200 -0.24 7.65 11.53
CA VAL A 200 0.61 8.19 10.46
C VAL A 200 0.75 9.69 10.69
N ASN A 201 1.93 10.16 11.08
CA ASN A 201 2.13 11.54 11.57
C ASN A 201 1.11 11.96 12.64
N GLY A 202 0.70 11.03 13.50
CA GLY A 202 -0.36 11.25 14.51
C GLY A 202 -1.79 11.09 13.99
N ALA A 203 -2.02 11.01 12.69
CA ALA A 203 -3.34 10.72 12.12
C ALA A 203 -3.71 9.25 12.34
N PRO A 204 -4.89 8.93 12.89
CA PRO A 204 -5.30 7.55 13.10
C PRO A 204 -5.60 6.86 11.76
N VAL A 205 -5.21 5.59 11.64
CA VAL A 205 -5.68 4.72 10.55
C VAL A 205 -7.10 4.26 10.89
N LEU A 206 -8.03 4.60 10.02
CA LEU A 206 -9.45 4.28 10.15
C LEU A 206 -9.79 2.91 9.53
N CYS A 207 -9.12 2.56 8.44
CA CYS A 207 -9.22 1.25 7.80
C CYS A 207 -7.89 0.94 7.09
N GLY A 208 -7.21 -0.11 7.50
CA GLY A 208 -5.89 -0.48 7.00
C GLY A 208 -5.84 -1.82 6.29
N ASN A 209 -4.69 -2.11 5.68
CA ASN A 209 -4.42 -3.34 4.94
C ASN A 209 -5.36 -3.60 3.76
N ILE A 210 -5.98 -2.56 3.18
CA ILE A 210 -6.86 -2.75 2.03
C ILE A 210 -6.00 -3.11 0.81
N PRO A 211 -6.16 -4.32 0.24
CA PRO A 211 -5.36 -4.76 -0.89
C PRO A 211 -5.85 -4.15 -2.19
N THR A 212 -4.90 -3.77 -3.05
CA THR A 212 -5.13 -3.48 -4.46
C THR A 212 -4.09 -4.22 -5.29
N LYS A 213 -4.23 -4.22 -6.62
CA LYS A 213 -3.31 -4.93 -7.51
C LYS A 213 -1.85 -4.56 -7.25
N ASN A 214 -1.55 -3.28 -7.08
CA ASN A 214 -0.18 -2.76 -6.96
C ASN A 214 0.10 -2.02 -5.65
N ALA A 215 -0.86 -1.93 -4.72
CA ALA A 215 -0.67 -1.20 -3.47
C ALA A 215 -1.38 -1.84 -2.27
N THR A 216 -0.94 -1.45 -1.07
CA THR A 216 -1.71 -1.57 0.17
C THR A 216 -2.19 -0.19 0.57
N VAL A 217 -3.49 -0.05 0.83
CA VAL A 217 -4.12 1.24 1.17
C VAL A 217 -4.48 1.29 2.64
N PHE A 218 -4.14 2.41 3.27
CA PHE A 218 -4.51 2.77 4.64
C PHE A 218 -5.36 4.04 4.59
N VAL A 219 -6.63 3.91 4.90
CA VAL A 219 -7.54 5.07 5.03
C VAL A 219 -7.24 5.76 6.35
N ILE A 220 -6.90 7.04 6.29
CA ILE A 220 -6.50 7.86 7.46
C ILE A 220 -7.51 8.96 7.74
N GLY A 221 -7.60 9.35 9.03
CA GLY A 221 -8.57 10.33 9.52
C GLY A 221 -8.19 11.78 9.32
N GLN A 222 -6.98 12.06 8.83
CA GLN A 222 -6.50 13.43 8.60
C GLN A 222 -5.65 13.50 7.33
N VAL A 223 -5.64 14.65 6.68
CA VAL A 223 -4.71 14.95 5.57
C VAL A 223 -3.34 15.24 6.16
N LEU A 224 -2.30 14.56 5.66
CA LEU A 224 -0.94 14.79 6.12
C LEU A 224 -0.43 16.14 5.60
N SER A 225 0.08 16.96 6.48
CA SER A 225 0.74 18.21 6.12
C SER A 225 2.20 17.96 5.82
N LEU A 226 2.72 18.56 4.76
CA LEU A 226 4.16 18.57 4.48
C LEU A 226 4.90 19.18 5.67
N PRO A 227 6.05 18.62 6.08
CA PRO A 227 6.88 19.25 7.07
C PRO A 227 7.35 20.63 6.57
N PRO A 228 7.58 21.59 7.45
CA PRO A 228 8.18 22.87 7.04
C PRO A 228 9.55 22.59 6.43
N SER A 229 9.76 23.17 5.26
CA SER A 229 11.04 23.14 4.51
C SER A 229 12.11 23.99 5.17
#